data_c456c81fa7053c3bf34465e625f3379e
#
_entry.id   c456c81fa7053c3bf34465e625f3379e
#
_cell.length_a   1.000
_cell.length_b   1.000
_cell.length_c   1.000
_cell.angle_alpha   90.00
_cell.angle_beta   90.00
_cell.angle_gamma   90.00
#
_symmetry.space_group_name_H-M   'P 1'
#
loop_
_entity.id
_entity.type
_entity.pdbx_description
1 polymer ?
#
loop_
_entity_poly.entity_id
_entity_poly.type
_entity_poly.pdbx_seq_one_letter_code
_entity_poly.pdbx_strand_id
1 'polypeptide(L)'
;MKFVALLLLATISTSTVLAARTPKPTPRVLTKVDPLPVALSDDFQFRKTKLFLLSQTPPKLRRSTFSGASTNPGIAEMSLGFERSYRLHGAITAADRNQRYGNYFDFFWRAKRPATVTVRLEYRQEKLRAFLQAREVTYENAKGNNKTEFAIIGDDYLQDGRVIAWRCLLIENGRIVAENRSFLWE
;
A
#
# COMPACT_ATOMS: atom_id res chain seq x y z
N MET A 1 -64.29 41.18 22.31
CA MET A 1 -63.18 40.31 22.77
C MET A 1 -62.68 39.57 21.57
N LYS A 2 -61.49 39.93 21.03
CA LYS A 2 -60.87 39.31 19.83
C LYS A 2 -59.66 38.52 20.32
N PHE A 3 -59.69 37.21 20.22
CA PHE A 3 -58.54 36.32 20.52
C PHE A 3 -57.66 36.26 19.29
N VAL A 4 -56.41 36.77 19.41
CA VAL A 4 -55.37 36.62 18.38
C VAL A 4 -54.57 35.37 18.78
N ALA A 5 -54.68 34.31 17.99
CA ALA A 5 -53.88 33.08 18.14
C ALA A 5 -52.51 33.32 17.47
N LEU A 6 -51.44 33.34 18.25
CA LEU A 6 -50.05 33.46 17.80
C LEU A 6 -49.54 32.06 17.45
N LEU A 7 -49.36 31.76 16.17
CA LEU A 7 -48.80 30.48 15.68
C LEU A 7 -47.27 30.60 15.65
N LEU A 8 -46.62 29.89 16.59
CA LEU A 8 -45.15 29.83 16.67
C LEU A 8 -44.68 28.70 15.72
N LEU A 9 -44.06 29.11 14.60
CA LEU A 9 -43.43 28.18 13.63
C LEU A 9 -42.04 27.89 14.11
N ALA A 10 -41.78 26.69 14.68
CA ALA A 10 -40.48 26.21 15.04
C ALA A 10 -39.78 25.62 13.79
N THR A 11 -38.81 26.33 13.24
CA THR A 11 -37.95 25.85 12.17
C THR A 11 -36.86 24.92 12.71
N ILE A 12 -37.01 23.61 12.50
CA ILE A 12 -35.98 22.61 12.84
C ILE A 12 -34.92 22.66 11.74
N SER A 13 -33.78 23.30 12.03
CA SER A 13 -32.60 23.28 11.17
C SER A 13 -31.89 21.95 11.34
N THR A 14 -32.10 21.01 10.42
CA THR A 14 -31.32 19.76 10.33
C THR A 14 -29.94 20.07 9.75
N SER A 15 -28.92 20.19 10.62
CA SER A 15 -27.52 20.27 10.21
C SER A 15 -27.07 18.90 9.72
N THR A 16 -27.00 18.71 8.40
CA THR A 16 -26.35 17.57 7.79
C THR A 16 -24.83 17.64 8.03
N VAL A 17 -24.34 16.88 9.01
CA VAL A 17 -22.89 16.68 9.20
C VAL A 17 -22.38 15.85 8.04
N LEU A 18 -21.78 16.51 7.07
CA LEU A 18 -21.06 15.85 5.99
C LEU A 18 -19.81 15.23 6.61
N ALA A 19 -19.80 13.91 6.79
CA ALA A 19 -18.63 13.17 7.27
C ALA A 19 -17.48 13.38 6.25
N ALA A 20 -16.57 14.28 6.56
CA ALA A 20 -15.36 14.50 5.76
C ALA A 20 -14.57 13.19 5.72
N ARG A 21 -14.40 12.61 4.54
CA ARG A 21 -13.49 11.48 4.33
C ARG A 21 -12.10 11.95 4.72
N THR A 22 -11.53 11.36 5.77
CA THR A 22 -10.13 11.59 6.12
C THR A 22 -9.24 11.26 4.92
N PRO A 23 -8.40 12.19 4.47
CA PRO A 23 -7.54 11.95 3.32
C PRO A 23 -6.64 10.72 3.59
N LYS A 24 -6.49 9.86 2.58
CA LYS A 24 -5.60 8.69 2.68
C LYS A 24 -4.17 9.19 2.91
N PRO A 25 -3.48 8.74 3.96
CA PRO A 25 -2.13 9.21 4.25
C PRO A 25 -1.18 8.85 3.09
N THR A 26 -0.35 9.82 2.70
CA THR A 26 0.59 9.69 1.57
C THR A 26 1.95 9.21 2.07
N PRO A 27 2.59 8.26 1.36
CA PRO A 27 3.94 7.81 1.70
C PRO A 27 4.97 8.95 1.60
N ARG A 28 5.82 9.07 2.63
CA ARG A 28 6.94 9.99 2.70
C ARG A 28 8.25 9.24 2.43
N VAL A 29 9.12 9.77 1.58
CA VAL A 29 10.46 9.25 1.36
C VAL A 29 11.36 9.68 2.51
N LEU A 30 12.16 8.75 3.05
CA LEU A 30 13.14 9.04 4.08
C LEU A 30 14.51 9.29 3.43
N THR A 31 15.14 10.38 3.80
CA THR A 31 16.52 10.71 3.37
C THR A 31 17.57 9.90 4.12
N LYS A 32 17.23 9.45 5.34
CA LYS A 32 18.10 8.63 6.19
C LYS A 32 17.26 7.55 6.87
N VAL A 33 17.79 6.35 6.93
CA VAL A 33 17.16 5.21 7.58
C VAL A 33 17.95 4.88 8.83
N ASP A 34 17.47 5.34 9.99
CA ASP A 34 18.07 5.00 11.26
C ASP A 34 17.56 3.66 11.77
N PRO A 35 18.44 2.81 12.35
CA PRO A 35 18.04 1.56 12.95
C PRO A 35 17.13 1.82 14.17
N LEU A 36 16.09 1.00 14.31
CA LEU A 36 15.15 1.11 15.42
C LEU A 36 15.23 -0.14 16.33
N PRO A 37 15.01 0.03 17.64
CA PRO A 37 14.94 -1.10 18.55
C PRO A 37 13.75 -2.00 18.22
N VAL A 38 13.95 -3.31 18.34
CA VAL A 38 12.92 -4.33 18.12
C VAL A 38 12.22 -4.64 19.42
N ALA A 39 10.89 -4.55 19.44
CA ALA A 39 10.02 -4.88 20.56
C ALA A 39 8.72 -5.50 20.03
N LEU A 40 8.83 -6.70 19.46
CA LEU A 40 7.70 -7.40 18.84
C LEU A 40 6.53 -7.54 19.81
N SER A 41 5.32 -7.31 19.31
CA SER A 41 4.08 -7.34 20.08
C SER A 41 2.99 -8.10 19.34
N ASP A 42 2.29 -8.98 20.05
CA ASP A 42 1.14 -9.72 19.51
C ASP A 42 -0.07 -8.84 19.18
N ASP A 43 -0.04 -7.58 19.60
CA ASP A 43 -1.09 -6.62 19.26
C ASP A 43 -1.04 -6.18 17.79
N PHE A 44 0.11 -6.34 17.13
CA PHE A 44 0.34 -5.92 15.77
C PHE A 44 0.78 -7.10 14.90
N GLN A 45 0.11 -7.30 13.78
CA GLN A 45 0.38 -8.44 12.93
C GLN A 45 0.19 -8.14 11.46
N PHE A 46 1.14 -8.54 10.62
CA PHE A 46 0.94 -8.64 9.18
C PHE A 46 0.07 -9.86 8.86
N ARG A 47 -0.96 -9.66 8.02
CA ARG A 47 -1.93 -10.71 7.65
C ARG A 47 -1.68 -11.23 6.24
N LYS A 48 -1.39 -10.33 5.32
CA LYS A 48 -1.20 -10.65 3.91
C LYS A 48 -0.32 -9.58 3.27
N THR A 49 0.52 -10.01 2.34
CA THR A 49 1.29 -9.12 1.47
C THR A 49 0.99 -9.47 0.02
N LYS A 50 0.72 -8.46 -0.81
CA LYS A 50 0.62 -8.60 -2.25
C LYS A 50 1.73 -7.80 -2.89
N LEU A 51 2.45 -8.42 -3.80
CA LEU A 51 3.52 -7.82 -4.56
C LEU A 51 3.16 -7.91 -6.03
N PHE A 52 3.34 -6.81 -6.75
CA PHE A 52 3.11 -6.77 -8.17
C PHE A 52 4.21 -5.96 -8.85
N LEU A 53 4.84 -6.54 -9.88
CA LEU A 53 5.79 -5.86 -10.75
C LEU A 53 5.12 -5.57 -12.09
N LEU A 54 4.90 -4.30 -12.37
CA LEU A 54 4.46 -3.82 -13.67
C LEU A 54 5.67 -3.45 -14.51
N SER A 55 6.09 -4.32 -15.41
CA SER A 55 7.19 -4.08 -16.35
C SER A 55 6.69 -3.67 -17.73
N GLN A 56 7.56 -3.02 -18.52
CA GLN A 56 7.26 -2.67 -19.90
C GLN A 56 6.98 -3.93 -20.74
N THR A 57 7.81 -4.95 -20.58
CA THR A 57 7.62 -6.24 -21.23
C THR A 57 6.80 -7.15 -20.31
N PRO A 58 5.65 -7.66 -20.74
CA PRO A 58 4.91 -8.65 -19.96
C PRO A 58 5.83 -9.85 -19.68
N PRO A 59 5.76 -10.44 -18.49
CA PRO A 59 6.47 -11.67 -18.22
C PRO A 59 6.02 -12.72 -19.21
N LYS A 60 6.98 -13.33 -19.94
CA LYS A 60 6.69 -14.49 -20.79
C LYS A 60 6.27 -15.62 -19.86
N LEU A 61 4.97 -15.96 -19.84
CA LEU A 61 4.53 -17.17 -19.15
C LEU A 61 5.25 -18.35 -19.78
N ARG A 62 6.10 -19.01 -19.01
CA ARG A 62 6.64 -20.31 -19.41
C ARG A 62 5.44 -21.26 -19.49
N ARG A 63 5.04 -21.62 -20.73
CA ARG A 63 4.20 -22.79 -20.92
C ARG A 63 4.92 -23.94 -20.23
N SER A 64 4.36 -24.45 -19.15
CA SER A 64 4.81 -25.71 -18.56
C SER A 64 4.60 -26.79 -19.62
N THR A 65 5.69 -27.30 -20.18
CA THR A 65 5.68 -28.45 -21.11
C THR A 65 5.46 -29.77 -20.36
N PHE A 66 4.99 -29.74 -19.13
CA PHE A 66 4.62 -30.95 -18.40
C PHE A 66 3.22 -31.39 -18.85
N SER A 67 3.21 -32.37 -19.76
CA SER A 67 2.02 -33.12 -20.16
C SER A 67 1.37 -33.74 -18.92
N GLY A 68 0.10 -33.36 -18.66
CA GLY A 68 -0.74 -34.18 -17.79
C GLY A 68 -1.59 -33.47 -16.73
N ALA A 69 -1.36 -32.23 -16.38
CA ALA A 69 -2.24 -31.51 -15.46
C ALA A 69 -2.98 -30.41 -16.24
N SER A 70 -4.26 -30.58 -16.44
CA SER A 70 -5.20 -29.54 -16.88
C SER A 70 -5.33 -28.50 -15.76
N THR A 71 -4.29 -27.76 -15.50
CA THR A 71 -4.37 -26.52 -14.78
C THR A 71 -4.79 -25.47 -15.80
N ASN A 72 -6.02 -24.98 -15.69
CA ASN A 72 -6.50 -23.85 -16.46
C ASN A 72 -5.48 -22.70 -16.37
N PRO A 73 -4.60 -22.50 -17.36
CA PRO A 73 -3.63 -21.40 -17.31
C PRO A 73 -4.33 -20.04 -17.30
N GLY A 74 -5.63 -20.02 -17.60
CA GLY A 74 -6.42 -18.81 -17.71
C GLY A 74 -6.58 -17.99 -16.43
N ILE A 75 -6.68 -18.60 -15.25
CA ILE A 75 -7.05 -17.82 -14.03
C ILE A 75 -5.88 -16.96 -13.54
N ALA A 76 -4.67 -17.51 -13.46
CA ALA A 76 -3.48 -16.75 -13.05
C ALA A 76 -3.11 -15.70 -14.12
N GLU A 77 -3.22 -16.05 -15.39
CA GLU A 77 -2.96 -15.16 -16.53
C GLU A 77 -3.99 -14.05 -16.62
N MET A 78 -5.27 -14.36 -16.43
CA MET A 78 -6.35 -13.38 -16.35
C MET A 78 -6.16 -12.42 -15.17
N SER A 79 -5.75 -12.92 -14.00
CA SER A 79 -5.50 -12.11 -12.80
C SER A 79 -4.35 -11.13 -13.02
N LEU A 80 -3.25 -11.58 -13.63
CA LEU A 80 -2.10 -10.72 -13.98
C LEU A 80 -2.47 -9.70 -15.05
N GLY A 81 -3.24 -10.10 -16.06
CA GLY A 81 -3.75 -9.21 -17.10
C GLY A 81 -4.68 -8.14 -16.55
N PHE A 82 -5.57 -8.51 -15.63
CA PHE A 82 -6.47 -7.58 -14.95
C PHE A 82 -5.68 -6.54 -14.12
N GLU A 83 -4.73 -6.99 -13.29
CA GLU A 83 -3.92 -6.08 -12.47
C GLU A 83 -3.11 -5.11 -13.35
N ARG A 84 -2.55 -5.60 -14.47
CA ARG A 84 -1.86 -4.77 -15.44
C ARG A 84 -2.79 -3.71 -16.05
N SER A 85 -3.97 -4.11 -16.52
CA SER A 85 -4.96 -3.20 -17.09
C SER A 85 -5.45 -2.19 -16.06
N TYR A 86 -5.66 -2.61 -14.83
CA TYR A 86 -6.05 -1.73 -13.72
C TYR A 86 -4.98 -0.67 -13.43
N ARG A 87 -3.70 -1.07 -13.34
CA ARG A 87 -2.59 -0.14 -13.07
C ARG A 87 -2.32 0.83 -14.23
N LEU A 88 -2.57 0.40 -15.47
CA LEU A 88 -2.40 1.23 -16.67
C LEU A 88 -3.66 2.02 -17.04
N HIS A 89 -4.77 1.86 -16.31
CA HIS A 89 -6.00 2.55 -16.63
C HIS A 89 -5.80 4.07 -16.68
N GLY A 90 -6.20 4.71 -17.79
CA GLY A 90 -6.03 6.14 -18.01
C GLY A 90 -4.63 6.57 -18.49
N ALA A 91 -3.67 5.64 -18.66
CA ALA A 91 -2.37 5.93 -19.24
C ALA A 91 -2.45 5.83 -20.77
N ILE A 92 -2.58 6.96 -21.46
CA ILE A 92 -2.77 7.02 -22.92
C ILE A 92 -1.42 7.03 -23.62
N THR A 93 -0.54 7.92 -23.21
CA THR A 93 0.78 8.10 -23.85
C THR A 93 1.83 7.12 -23.34
N ALA A 94 2.95 7.00 -24.05
CA ALA A 94 4.10 6.25 -23.58
C ALA A 94 4.69 6.83 -22.28
N ALA A 95 4.69 8.16 -22.15
CA ALA A 95 5.12 8.85 -20.94
C ALA A 95 4.24 8.50 -19.74
N ASP A 96 2.90 8.52 -19.90
CA ASP A 96 1.96 8.13 -18.84
C ASP A 96 2.20 6.69 -18.37
N ARG A 97 2.46 5.78 -19.32
CA ARG A 97 2.74 4.38 -18.99
C ARG A 97 4.07 4.22 -18.26
N ASN A 98 5.10 4.95 -18.66
CA ASN A 98 6.40 4.94 -18.01
C ASN A 98 6.31 5.36 -16.55
N GLN A 99 5.45 6.34 -16.22
CA GLN A 99 5.20 6.77 -14.85
C GLN A 99 4.46 5.73 -14.00
N ARG A 100 3.94 4.67 -14.61
CA ARG A 100 3.20 3.60 -13.95
C ARG A 100 3.99 2.30 -13.81
N TYR A 101 5.08 2.13 -14.56
CA TYR A 101 5.92 0.93 -14.44
C TYR A 101 6.70 0.92 -13.14
N GLY A 102 6.78 -0.26 -12.50
CA GLY A 102 7.54 -0.47 -11.28
C GLY A 102 6.93 -1.47 -10.32
N ASN A 103 7.38 -1.42 -9.08
CA ASN A 103 6.99 -2.31 -8.01
C ASN A 103 5.85 -1.72 -7.18
N TYR A 104 4.82 -2.52 -6.95
CA TYR A 104 3.67 -2.21 -6.11
C TYR A 104 3.62 -3.17 -4.94
N PHE A 105 3.38 -2.63 -3.74
CA PHE A 105 3.33 -3.36 -2.48
C PHE A 105 2.04 -3.04 -1.75
N ASP A 106 1.23 -4.05 -1.45
CA ASP A 106 0.04 -3.93 -0.63
C ASP A 106 0.26 -4.76 0.64
N PHE A 107 0.38 -4.09 1.77
CA PHE A 107 0.51 -4.72 3.08
C PHE A 107 -0.82 -4.64 3.82
N PHE A 108 -1.36 -5.80 4.18
CA PHE A 108 -2.54 -5.92 5.03
C PHE A 108 -2.06 -6.29 6.43
N TRP A 109 -2.41 -5.47 7.40
CA TRP A 109 -2.00 -5.62 8.79
C TRP A 109 -3.15 -5.34 9.75
N ARG A 110 -3.01 -5.79 10.99
CA ARG A 110 -4.02 -5.64 12.03
C ARG A 110 -3.39 -5.07 13.30
N ALA A 111 -4.10 -4.11 13.92
CA ALA A 111 -3.86 -3.64 15.28
C ALA A 111 -5.02 -4.10 16.16
N LYS A 112 -4.75 -4.83 17.25
CA LYS A 112 -5.79 -5.28 18.17
C LYS A 112 -6.33 -4.15 19.04
N ARG A 113 -5.51 -3.13 19.32
CA ARG A 113 -5.86 -1.93 20.07
C ARG A 113 -5.66 -0.66 19.23
N PRO A 114 -6.33 0.45 19.59
CA PRO A 114 -6.06 1.75 18.97
C PRO A 114 -4.62 2.18 19.26
N ALA A 115 -3.87 2.59 18.22
CA ALA A 115 -2.50 3.06 18.35
C ALA A 115 -2.11 3.95 17.18
N THR A 116 -1.14 4.83 17.37
CA THR A 116 -0.46 5.52 16.29
C THR A 116 0.64 4.62 15.76
N VAL A 117 0.50 4.16 14.51
CA VAL A 117 1.40 3.20 13.87
C VAL A 117 2.01 3.82 12.63
N THR A 118 3.33 3.82 12.58
CA THR A 118 4.06 4.15 11.35
C THR A 118 4.41 2.85 10.63
N VAL A 119 3.96 2.73 9.39
CA VAL A 119 4.32 1.63 8.49
C VAL A 119 5.48 2.10 7.64
N ARG A 120 6.64 1.42 7.74
CA ARG A 120 7.85 1.74 6.99
C ARG A 120 8.20 0.61 6.06
N LEU A 121 8.32 0.91 4.77
CA LEU A 121 8.90 0.02 3.77
C LEU A 121 10.35 0.40 3.57
N GLU A 122 11.27 -0.51 3.86
CA GLU A 122 12.69 -0.41 3.54
C GLU A 122 13.00 -1.34 2.38
N TYR A 123 13.78 -0.88 1.41
CA TYR A 123 14.02 -1.66 0.20
C TYR A 123 15.37 -1.33 -0.44
N ARG A 124 15.87 -2.30 -1.24
CA ARG A 124 17.06 -2.16 -2.07
C ARG A 124 16.67 -2.36 -3.53
N GLN A 125 17.22 -1.53 -4.41
CA GLN A 125 16.99 -1.62 -5.85
C GLN A 125 18.21 -2.18 -6.59
N GLU A 126 17.94 -2.81 -7.71
CA GLU A 126 18.91 -3.59 -8.48
C GLU A 126 20.16 -2.80 -8.86
N LYS A 127 20.01 -1.56 -9.31
CA LYS A 127 21.13 -0.71 -9.74
C LYS A 127 21.85 -0.03 -8.57
N LEU A 128 21.16 0.19 -7.45
CA LEU A 128 21.70 0.81 -6.25
C LEU A 128 22.37 -0.19 -5.29
N ARG A 129 22.25 -1.50 -5.57
CA ARG A 129 22.87 -2.60 -4.81
C ARG A 129 22.57 -2.55 -3.30
N ALA A 130 23.59 -2.19 -2.49
CA ALA A 130 23.47 -2.16 -1.04
C ALA A 130 22.81 -0.89 -0.48
N PHE A 131 22.57 0.13 -1.31
CA PHE A 131 21.97 1.37 -0.85
C PHE A 131 20.53 1.13 -0.37
N LEU A 132 20.30 1.50 0.89
CA LEU A 132 19.01 1.32 1.55
C LEU A 132 18.13 2.55 1.36
N GLN A 133 16.96 2.35 0.82
CA GLN A 133 15.91 3.35 0.70
C GLN A 133 14.74 3.02 1.62
N ALA A 134 13.98 4.03 2.02
CA ALA A 134 12.77 3.80 2.80
C ALA A 134 11.67 4.82 2.50
N ARG A 135 10.42 4.33 2.65
CA ARG A 135 9.20 5.14 2.62
C ARG A 135 8.35 4.80 3.82
N GLU A 136 7.69 5.80 4.39
CA GLU A 136 6.83 5.57 5.55
C GLU A 136 5.48 6.28 5.44
N VAL A 137 4.50 5.71 6.12
CA VAL A 137 3.14 6.24 6.25
C VAL A 137 2.73 6.10 7.71
N THR A 138 2.24 7.18 8.31
CA THR A 138 1.74 7.16 9.69
C THR A 138 0.22 7.13 9.71
N TYR A 139 -0.34 6.25 10.52
CA TYR A 139 -1.76 6.11 10.79
C TYR A 139 -2.02 6.48 12.24
N GLU A 140 -2.81 7.50 12.45
CA GLU A 140 -3.26 7.89 13.78
C GLU A 140 -4.45 7.03 14.20
N ASN A 141 -4.45 6.58 15.45
CA ASN A 141 -5.53 5.80 16.04
C ASN A 141 -5.95 4.56 15.21
N ALA A 142 -4.97 3.86 14.63
CA ALA A 142 -5.22 2.67 13.83
C ALA A 142 -5.75 1.53 14.70
N LYS A 143 -6.87 0.91 14.31
CA LYS A 143 -7.47 -0.24 14.98
C LYS A 143 -8.07 -1.21 13.95
N GLY A 144 -8.06 -2.50 14.25
CA GLY A 144 -8.62 -3.53 13.36
C GLY A 144 -7.76 -3.78 12.14
N ASN A 145 -8.40 -4.08 11.02
CA ASN A 145 -7.72 -4.40 9.77
C ASN A 145 -7.42 -3.13 8.97
N ASN A 146 -6.18 -2.99 8.57
CA ASN A 146 -5.67 -1.84 7.82
C ASN A 146 -4.96 -2.31 6.54
N LYS A 147 -4.85 -1.41 5.57
CA LYS A 147 -4.10 -1.61 4.33
C LYS A 147 -3.17 -0.44 4.10
N THR A 148 -1.90 -0.74 3.84
CA THR A 148 -0.90 0.25 3.41
C THR A 148 -0.40 -0.11 2.03
N GLU A 149 -0.33 0.87 1.14
CA GLU A 149 0.15 0.72 -0.23
C GLU A 149 1.41 1.54 -0.43
N PHE A 150 2.43 0.91 -1.00
CA PHE A 150 3.62 1.59 -1.49
C PHE A 150 3.81 1.30 -2.98
N ALA A 151 4.31 2.31 -3.70
CA ALA A 151 4.62 2.17 -5.11
C ALA A 151 6.00 2.77 -5.38
N ILE A 152 6.90 1.96 -5.92
CA ILE A 152 8.23 2.37 -6.40
C ILE A 152 8.15 2.31 -7.92
N ILE A 153 7.73 3.42 -8.52
CA ILE A 153 7.31 3.51 -9.93
C ILE A 153 7.91 4.73 -10.62
N GLY A 154 7.73 4.81 -11.93
CA GLY A 154 8.17 5.95 -12.72
C GLY A 154 9.69 6.08 -12.70
N ASP A 155 10.18 7.30 -12.45
CA ASP A 155 11.62 7.60 -12.51
C ASP A 155 12.42 6.79 -11.49
N ASP A 156 11.91 6.59 -10.26
CA ASP A 156 12.57 5.76 -9.24
C ASP A 156 12.79 4.32 -9.72
N TYR A 157 11.84 3.77 -10.48
CA TYR A 157 11.98 2.42 -11.05
C TYR A 157 12.84 2.40 -12.32
N LEU A 158 12.67 3.38 -13.20
CA LEU A 158 13.38 3.41 -14.49
C LEU A 158 14.86 3.69 -14.32
N GLN A 159 15.22 4.56 -13.37
CA GLN A 159 16.60 4.92 -13.07
C GLN A 159 17.29 3.87 -12.20
N ASP A 160 16.65 3.44 -11.12
CA ASP A 160 17.26 2.61 -10.08
C ASP A 160 16.98 1.11 -10.22
N GLY A 161 16.05 0.75 -11.11
CA GLY A 161 15.69 -0.63 -11.39
C GLY A 161 14.62 -1.18 -10.43
N ARG A 162 14.37 -2.47 -10.54
CA ARG A 162 13.38 -3.14 -9.69
C ARG A 162 13.86 -3.30 -8.25
N VAL A 163 12.90 -3.39 -7.34
CA VAL A 163 13.18 -3.77 -5.94
C VAL A 163 13.57 -5.23 -5.88
N ILE A 164 14.74 -5.52 -5.32
CA ILE A 164 15.29 -6.88 -5.19
C ILE A 164 15.14 -7.46 -3.78
N ALA A 165 15.21 -6.61 -2.76
CA ALA A 165 15.01 -6.99 -1.37
C ALA A 165 14.21 -5.92 -0.64
N TRP A 166 13.34 -6.33 0.28
CA TRP A 166 12.50 -5.42 1.04
C TRP A 166 12.15 -5.99 2.41
N ARG A 167 11.88 -5.08 3.35
CA ARG A 167 11.16 -5.38 4.58
C ARG A 167 10.15 -4.29 4.89
N CYS A 168 9.03 -4.67 5.49
CA CYS A 168 8.01 -3.76 5.97
C CYS A 168 7.90 -3.87 7.47
N LEU A 169 7.91 -2.74 8.15
CA LEU A 169 7.93 -2.62 9.61
C LEU A 169 6.67 -1.92 10.07
N LEU A 170 6.06 -2.42 11.15
CA LEU A 170 5.12 -1.65 11.95
C LEU A 170 5.88 -1.07 13.12
N ILE A 171 5.79 0.24 13.29
CA ILE A 171 6.54 1.01 14.30
C ILE A 171 5.54 1.73 15.19
N GLU A 172 5.65 1.52 16.51
CA GLU A 172 4.91 2.23 17.53
C GLU A 172 5.90 2.83 18.54
N ASN A 173 5.75 4.11 18.86
CA ASN A 173 6.60 4.81 19.83
C ASN A 173 8.12 4.64 19.53
N GLY A 174 8.50 4.66 18.26
CA GLY A 174 9.89 4.52 17.85
C GLY A 174 10.47 3.09 17.97
N ARG A 175 9.63 2.06 18.16
CA ARG A 175 10.03 0.66 18.28
C ARG A 175 9.35 -0.19 17.21
N ILE A 176 10.06 -1.16 16.68
CA ILE A 176 9.54 -2.12 15.72
C ILE A 176 8.66 -3.13 16.47
N VAL A 177 7.34 -3.09 16.24
CA VAL A 177 6.38 -3.99 16.89
C VAL A 177 5.95 -5.17 16.02
N ALA A 178 6.13 -5.10 14.70
CA ALA A 178 5.98 -6.23 13.78
C ALA A 178 6.85 -6.03 12.53
N GLU A 179 7.29 -7.12 11.94
CA GLU A 179 8.11 -7.13 10.72
C GLU A 179 7.59 -8.16 9.72
N ASN A 180 7.65 -7.81 8.44
CA ASN A 180 7.48 -8.72 7.32
C ASN A 180 8.55 -8.41 6.26
N ARG A 181 9.25 -9.44 5.76
CA ARG A 181 10.40 -9.25 4.86
C ARG A 181 10.42 -10.25 3.72
N SER A 182 11.11 -9.89 2.65
CA SER A 182 11.41 -10.80 1.55
C SER A 182 12.50 -11.79 1.96
N PHE A 183 12.55 -12.92 1.25
CA PHE A 183 13.59 -13.95 1.46
C PHE A 183 15.02 -13.41 1.26
N LEU A 184 15.20 -12.45 0.36
CA LEU A 184 16.53 -11.85 0.06
C LEU A 184 16.91 -10.70 1.00
N TRP A 185 16.10 -10.43 2.01
CA TRP A 185 16.44 -9.45 3.03
C TRP A 185 17.31 -10.10 4.12
N GLU A 186 18.57 -9.75 4.16
CA GLU A 186 19.56 -10.12 5.19
C GLU A 186 19.93 -8.91 6.04
#